data_a2dc767ad11ebf7e181dd91fce96b250
#
_entry.id   a2dc767ad11ebf7e181dd91fce96b250
#
_cell.length_a   1.000
_cell.length_b   1.000
_cell.length_c   1.000
_cell.angle_alpha   90.00
_cell.angle_beta   90.00
_cell.angle_gamma   90.00
#
_symmetry.space_group_name_H-M   'P 1'
#
loop_
_entity.id
_entity.type
_entity.pdbx_description
1 polymer ?
#
loop_
_entity_poly.entity_id
_entity_poly.type
_entity_poly.pdbx_seq_one_letter_code
_entity_poly.pdbx_strand_id
1 'polypeptide(L)'
;MSAIKEESVRKVTVHVLQAMKTKGINWKPYWLMLLIMVPIIALASTQNDFQAVYPKLMQLGDIHSIPVWQKLMFELSYGSDFFTIELFFRGFLVIAFAKWAGKDAILPMACFYCTIHFGKPMAECISSFFGGLILGIVAYNTRSIFGGLMVHVGIAW
;
A
#
# COMPACT_ATOMS: atom_id res chain seq x y z
N MET A 1 17.29 -29.39 -12.97
CA MET A 1 16.55 -28.65 -11.90
C MET A 1 16.90 -27.17 -11.82
N SER A 2 18.09 -26.70 -12.20
CA SER A 2 18.51 -25.29 -12.20
C SER A 2 17.81 -24.43 -13.27
N ALA A 3 17.75 -24.88 -14.52
CA ALA A 3 17.17 -24.10 -15.64
C ALA A 3 15.67 -23.81 -15.49
N ILE A 4 14.89 -24.78 -14.98
CA ILE A 4 13.44 -24.58 -14.73
C ILE A 4 13.22 -23.52 -13.63
N LYS A 5 14.05 -23.53 -12.59
CA LYS A 5 14.00 -22.58 -11.49
C LYS A 5 14.35 -21.16 -11.97
N GLU A 6 15.38 -21.04 -12.80
CA GLU A 6 15.84 -19.77 -13.38
C GLU A 6 14.79 -19.17 -14.32
N GLU A 7 14.16 -19.97 -15.17
CA GLU A 7 13.08 -19.51 -16.04
C GLU A 7 11.85 -19.05 -15.24
N SER A 8 11.50 -19.75 -14.16
CA SER A 8 10.39 -19.36 -13.29
C SER A 8 10.66 -18.04 -12.59
N VAL A 9 11.85 -17.83 -12.06
CA VAL A 9 12.27 -16.56 -11.43
C VAL A 9 12.23 -15.44 -12.45
N ARG A 10 12.77 -15.64 -13.65
CA ARG A 10 12.73 -14.64 -14.73
C ARG A 10 11.30 -14.23 -15.09
N LYS A 11 10.38 -15.19 -15.19
CA LYS A 11 8.96 -14.90 -15.49
C LYS A 11 8.33 -14.06 -14.40
N VAL A 12 8.54 -14.37 -13.11
CA VAL A 12 8.03 -13.58 -11.98
C VAL A 12 8.61 -12.18 -12.01
N THR A 13 9.92 -12.04 -12.21
CA THR A 13 10.60 -10.74 -12.29
C THR A 13 10.01 -9.87 -13.41
N VAL A 14 9.78 -10.42 -14.59
CA VAL A 14 9.16 -9.68 -15.71
C VAL A 14 7.75 -9.19 -15.33
N HIS A 15 6.93 -9.99 -14.66
CA HIS A 15 5.59 -9.57 -14.24
C HIS A 15 5.62 -8.49 -13.18
N VAL A 16 6.55 -8.55 -12.22
CA VAL A 16 6.75 -7.50 -11.22
C VAL A 16 7.19 -6.20 -11.89
N LEU A 17 8.13 -6.25 -12.84
CA LEU A 17 8.54 -5.07 -13.60
C LEU A 17 7.41 -4.51 -14.47
N GLN A 18 6.54 -5.37 -14.99
CA GLN A 18 5.33 -4.93 -15.72
C GLN A 18 4.34 -4.21 -14.81
N ALA A 19 4.29 -4.53 -13.51
CA ALA A 19 3.47 -3.85 -12.53
C ALA A 19 3.91 -2.39 -12.27
N MET A 20 5.13 -2.03 -12.67
CA MET A 20 5.66 -0.67 -12.59
C MET A 20 5.31 0.19 -13.82
N LYS A 21 4.38 -0.23 -14.66
CA LYS A 21 3.91 0.59 -15.81
C LYS A 21 3.01 1.71 -15.34
N THR A 22 3.23 2.90 -15.91
CA THR A 22 2.44 4.11 -15.65
C THR A 22 1.45 4.44 -16.78
N LYS A 23 1.65 3.89 -17.98
CA LYS A 23 0.82 4.17 -19.15
C LYS A 23 -0.50 3.39 -19.10
N GLY A 24 -1.61 4.07 -19.39
CA GLY A 24 -2.94 3.45 -19.48
C GLY A 24 -3.64 3.22 -18.13
N ILE A 25 -3.15 3.82 -17.05
CA ILE A 25 -3.79 3.72 -15.73
C ILE A 25 -5.08 4.52 -15.74
N ASN A 26 -6.18 3.88 -15.37
CA ASN A 26 -7.40 4.61 -15.03
C ASN A 26 -7.28 5.15 -13.60
N TRP A 27 -7.06 6.44 -13.45
CA TRP A 27 -6.87 7.11 -12.16
C TRP A 27 -8.17 7.35 -11.39
N LYS A 28 -9.34 7.28 -12.03
CA LYS A 28 -10.65 7.58 -11.41
C LYS A 28 -10.92 6.78 -10.12
N PRO A 29 -10.74 5.45 -10.07
CA PRO A 29 -11.00 4.70 -8.84
C PRO A 29 -10.09 5.11 -7.68
N TYR A 30 -8.85 5.50 -7.95
CA TYR A 30 -7.91 5.91 -6.92
C TYR A 30 -8.26 7.28 -6.33
N TRP A 31 -8.65 8.25 -7.17
CA TRP A 31 -9.18 9.54 -6.71
C TRP A 31 -10.46 9.38 -5.90
N LEU A 32 -11.36 8.48 -6.31
CA LEU A 32 -12.56 8.17 -5.55
C LEU A 32 -12.22 7.57 -4.17
N MET A 33 -11.24 6.67 -4.11
CA MET A 33 -10.78 6.10 -2.83
C MET A 33 -10.22 7.19 -1.91
N LEU A 34 -9.38 8.08 -2.41
CA LEU A 34 -8.87 9.21 -1.63
C LEU A 34 -10.00 10.10 -1.11
N LEU A 35 -10.97 10.44 -1.96
CA LEU A 35 -12.11 11.26 -1.56
C LEU A 35 -12.94 10.61 -0.44
N ILE A 36 -13.15 9.29 -0.51
CA ILE A 36 -13.86 8.53 0.52
C ILE A 36 -13.04 8.47 1.82
N MET A 37 -11.71 8.40 1.72
CA MET A 37 -10.84 8.31 2.90
C MET A 37 -10.80 9.62 3.70
N VAL A 38 -10.99 10.80 3.08
CA VAL A 38 -10.97 12.08 3.79
C VAL A 38 -11.93 12.11 4.98
N PRO A 39 -13.25 11.85 4.85
CA PRO A 39 -14.15 11.85 6.00
C PRO A 39 -13.85 10.73 7.00
N ILE A 40 -13.36 9.58 6.54
CA ILE A 40 -13.00 8.46 7.42
C ILE A 40 -11.82 8.85 8.31
N ILE A 41 -10.78 9.46 7.74
CA ILE A 41 -9.61 9.94 8.48
C ILE A 41 -10.00 11.08 9.43
N ALA A 42 -10.87 12.00 8.99
CA ALA A 42 -11.37 13.08 9.84
C ALA A 42 -12.12 12.54 11.06
N LEU A 43 -12.92 11.48 10.90
CA LEU A 43 -13.56 10.79 12.03
C LEU A 43 -12.54 10.04 12.90
N ALA A 44 -11.60 9.33 12.28
CA ALA A 44 -10.55 8.60 13.01
C ALA A 44 -9.68 9.55 13.85
N SER A 45 -9.37 10.74 13.33
CA SER A 45 -8.55 11.74 14.03
C SER A 45 -9.16 12.26 15.33
N THR A 46 -10.43 12.01 15.58
CA THR A 46 -11.09 12.34 16.87
C THR A 46 -10.93 11.24 17.93
N GLN A 47 -10.41 10.06 17.55
CA GLN A 47 -10.28 8.92 18.46
C GLN A 47 -8.92 8.95 19.18
N ASN A 48 -8.93 8.64 20.49
CA ASN A 48 -7.73 8.66 21.31
C ASN A 48 -6.67 7.65 20.87
N ASP A 49 -7.08 6.46 20.43
CA ASP A 49 -6.17 5.42 19.94
C ASP A 49 -5.47 5.84 18.64
N PHE A 50 -6.17 6.55 17.77
CA PHE A 50 -5.59 7.13 16.57
C PHE A 50 -4.61 8.26 16.88
N GLN A 51 -4.98 9.19 17.77
CA GLN A 51 -4.12 10.30 18.18
C GLN A 51 -2.86 9.84 18.92
N ALA A 52 -2.90 8.69 19.59
CA ALA A 52 -1.72 8.09 20.24
C ALA A 52 -0.69 7.55 19.23
N VAL A 53 -1.09 7.33 17.97
CA VAL A 53 -0.24 6.74 16.93
C VAL A 53 0.15 7.76 15.86
N TYR A 54 -0.69 8.76 15.59
CA TYR A 54 -0.53 9.73 14.50
C TYR A 54 -0.54 11.18 14.99
N PRO A 55 0.20 12.08 14.31
CA PRO A 55 1.09 11.80 13.19
C PRO A 55 2.37 11.06 13.62
N LYS A 56 2.86 10.18 12.77
CA LYS A 56 4.05 9.34 13.04
C LYS A 56 5.31 10.16 13.38
N LEU A 57 5.43 11.35 12.83
CA LEU A 57 6.55 12.25 13.08
C LEU A 57 6.67 12.65 14.56
N MET A 58 5.55 12.72 15.32
CA MET A 58 5.56 13.02 16.76
C MET A 58 6.26 11.95 17.60
N GLN A 59 6.43 10.74 17.07
CA GLN A 59 7.17 9.67 17.75
C GLN A 59 8.68 9.96 17.82
N LEU A 60 9.20 10.89 17.00
CA LEU A 60 10.60 11.33 17.04
C LEU A 60 10.86 12.40 18.12
N GLY A 61 9.82 12.96 18.73
CA GLY A 61 9.90 14.03 19.74
C GLY A 61 9.05 15.25 19.40
N ASP A 62 9.36 16.39 20.04
CA ASP A 62 8.65 17.64 19.74
C ASP A 62 8.93 18.09 18.30
N ILE A 63 7.87 18.17 17.50
CA ILE A 63 7.94 18.56 16.07
C ILE A 63 8.65 19.90 15.86
N HIS A 64 8.50 20.84 16.79
CA HIS A 64 9.11 22.18 16.67
C HIS A 64 10.63 22.13 16.86
N SER A 65 11.13 21.16 17.61
CA SER A 65 12.57 20.98 17.86
C SER A 65 13.29 20.16 16.78
N ILE A 66 12.55 19.41 15.95
CA ILE A 66 13.15 18.55 14.92
C ILE A 66 13.63 19.40 13.73
N PRO A 67 14.91 19.30 13.33
CA PRO A 67 15.44 20.00 12.15
C PRO A 67 14.71 19.58 10.86
N VAL A 68 14.57 20.52 9.91
CA VAL A 68 13.86 20.28 8.64
C VAL A 68 14.40 19.09 7.87
N TRP A 69 15.73 18.92 7.84
CA TRP A 69 16.35 17.81 7.13
C TRP A 69 15.98 16.43 7.72
N GLN A 70 15.81 16.33 9.06
CA GLN A 70 15.35 15.09 9.71
C GLN A 70 13.89 14.80 9.37
N LYS A 71 13.04 15.83 9.32
CA LYS A 71 11.64 15.68 8.86
C LYS A 71 11.60 15.15 7.43
N LEU A 72 12.39 15.73 6.54
CA LEU A 72 12.47 15.28 5.13
C LEU A 72 12.98 13.84 5.01
N MET A 73 14.01 13.47 5.78
CA MET A 73 14.52 12.09 5.77
C MET A 73 13.47 11.10 6.29
N PHE A 74 12.76 11.48 7.35
CA PHE A 74 11.67 10.65 7.89
C PHE A 74 10.56 10.46 6.84
N GLU A 75 10.08 11.53 6.21
CA GLU A 75 9.03 11.48 5.20
C GLU A 75 9.44 10.68 3.96
N LEU A 76 10.69 10.82 3.51
CA LEU A 76 11.22 10.02 2.41
C LEU A 76 11.30 8.53 2.77
N SER A 77 11.76 8.20 3.99
CA SER A 77 11.80 6.82 4.48
C SER A 77 10.40 6.24 4.59
N TYR A 78 9.48 6.97 5.22
CA TYR A 78 8.10 6.57 5.40
C TYR A 78 7.37 6.40 4.07
N GLY A 79 7.60 7.31 3.12
CA GLY A 79 7.08 7.20 1.75
C GLY A 79 7.63 5.99 1.00
N SER A 80 8.92 5.63 1.22
CA SER A 80 9.54 4.47 0.58
C SER A 80 8.95 3.14 1.06
N ASP A 81 8.46 3.08 2.31
CA ASP A 81 7.78 1.90 2.84
C ASP A 81 6.51 1.59 2.04
N PHE A 82 5.75 2.62 1.65
CA PHE A 82 4.56 2.42 0.82
C PHE A 82 4.88 1.87 -0.56
N PHE A 83 6.00 2.28 -1.16
CA PHE A 83 6.45 1.70 -2.42
C PHE A 83 6.78 0.20 -2.26
N THR A 84 7.49 -0.16 -1.19
CA THR A 84 7.85 -1.55 -0.88
C THR A 84 6.59 -2.39 -0.62
N ILE A 85 5.64 -1.86 0.15
CA ILE A 85 4.36 -2.50 0.45
C ILE A 85 3.57 -2.73 -0.85
N GLU A 86 3.41 -1.72 -1.70
CA GLU A 86 2.69 -1.86 -2.96
C GLU A 86 3.38 -2.83 -3.92
N LEU A 87 4.70 -2.78 -4.00
CA LEU A 87 5.46 -3.71 -4.84
C LEU A 87 5.27 -5.16 -4.39
N PHE A 88 5.31 -5.40 -3.08
CA PHE A 88 5.15 -6.74 -2.53
C PHE A 88 3.69 -7.23 -2.62
N PHE A 89 2.74 -6.47 -2.08
CA PHE A 89 1.37 -6.95 -2.00
C PHE A 89 0.65 -6.92 -3.35
N ARG A 90 0.74 -5.82 -4.10
CA ARG A 90 0.04 -5.67 -5.39
C ARG A 90 0.89 -6.14 -6.56
N GLY A 91 2.17 -5.79 -6.59
CA GLY A 91 3.08 -6.20 -7.65
C GLY A 91 3.35 -7.71 -7.63
N PHE A 92 3.81 -8.22 -6.50
CA PHE A 92 4.19 -9.63 -6.39
C PHE A 92 2.98 -10.54 -6.10
N LEU A 93 2.27 -10.36 -4.97
CA LEU A 93 1.21 -11.31 -4.55
C LEU A 93 -0.03 -11.27 -5.44
N VAL A 94 -0.37 -10.14 -6.08
CA VAL A 94 -1.52 -10.07 -7.00
C VAL A 94 -1.08 -10.19 -8.45
N ILE A 95 -0.30 -9.24 -8.98
CA ILE A 95 -0.05 -9.13 -10.42
C ILE A 95 0.83 -10.27 -10.93
N ALA A 96 1.91 -10.61 -10.21
CA ALA A 96 2.78 -11.69 -10.62
C ALA A 96 2.10 -13.07 -10.47
N PHE A 97 1.34 -13.27 -9.39
CA PHE A 97 0.59 -14.52 -9.17
C PHE A 97 -0.69 -14.64 -9.99
N ALA A 98 -1.18 -13.57 -10.60
CA ALA A 98 -2.40 -13.60 -11.42
C ALA A 98 -2.35 -14.63 -12.56
N LYS A 99 -1.16 -15.01 -13.01
CA LYS A 99 -0.99 -16.04 -14.05
C LYS A 99 -1.39 -17.43 -13.55
N TRP A 100 -1.20 -17.72 -12.26
CA TRP A 100 -1.48 -19.05 -11.69
C TRP A 100 -2.80 -19.09 -10.93
N ALA A 101 -3.07 -18.07 -10.12
CA ALA A 101 -4.23 -18.00 -9.23
C ALA A 101 -5.35 -17.07 -9.74
N GLY A 102 -5.11 -16.34 -10.84
CA GLY A 102 -6.11 -15.41 -11.35
C GLY A 102 -6.49 -14.35 -10.30
N LYS A 103 -7.78 -14.06 -10.21
CA LYS A 103 -8.37 -13.16 -9.20
C LYS A 103 -8.35 -13.73 -7.79
N ASP A 104 -8.18 -15.04 -7.64
CA ASP A 104 -8.22 -15.71 -6.34
C ASP A 104 -6.99 -15.39 -5.49
N ALA A 105 -5.94 -14.78 -6.08
CA ALA A 105 -4.81 -14.22 -5.34
C ALA A 105 -5.19 -13.01 -4.46
N ILE A 106 -6.30 -12.30 -4.76
CA ILE A 106 -6.65 -11.04 -4.11
C ILE A 106 -7.04 -11.23 -2.65
N LEU A 107 -7.89 -12.21 -2.35
CA LEU A 107 -8.38 -12.43 -0.98
C LEU A 107 -7.27 -12.85 -0.02
N PRO A 108 -6.42 -13.85 -0.31
CA PRO A 108 -5.29 -14.19 0.55
C PRO A 108 -4.31 -13.03 0.73
N MET A 109 -4.05 -12.24 -0.33
CA MET A 109 -3.23 -11.04 -0.23
C MET A 109 -3.85 -10.03 0.73
N ALA A 110 -5.17 -9.77 0.67
CA ALA A 110 -5.83 -8.80 1.55
C ALA A 110 -5.83 -9.27 3.01
N CYS A 111 -6.00 -10.56 3.27
CA CYS A 111 -5.85 -11.15 4.61
C CYS A 111 -4.42 -10.95 5.13
N PHE A 112 -3.42 -11.24 4.32
CA PHE A 112 -2.02 -11.05 4.70
C PHE A 112 -1.70 -9.55 4.89
N TYR A 113 -2.20 -8.68 4.03
CA TYR A 113 -2.04 -7.23 4.18
C TYR A 113 -2.65 -6.71 5.49
N CYS A 114 -3.79 -7.24 5.92
CA CYS A 114 -4.39 -6.88 7.21
C CYS A 114 -3.47 -7.24 8.40
N THR A 115 -2.68 -8.32 8.32
CA THR A 115 -1.81 -8.72 9.44
C THR A 115 -0.70 -7.73 9.75
N ILE A 116 -0.19 -7.00 8.75
CA ILE A 116 0.82 -5.95 8.99
C ILE A 116 0.23 -4.69 9.67
N HIS A 117 -1.08 -4.64 9.84
CA HIS A 117 -1.78 -3.57 10.58
C HIS A 117 -2.15 -3.98 12.01
N PHE A 118 -1.80 -5.20 12.45
CA PHE A 118 -2.00 -5.60 13.84
C PHE A 118 -1.16 -4.73 14.78
N GLY A 119 -1.77 -4.31 15.88
CA GLY A 119 -1.16 -3.34 16.80
C GLY A 119 -1.39 -1.86 16.47
N LYS A 120 -2.05 -1.56 15.36
CA LYS A 120 -2.56 -0.23 15.03
C LYS A 120 -3.99 -0.03 15.55
N PRO A 121 -4.55 1.21 15.50
CA PRO A 121 -5.94 1.45 15.87
C PRO A 121 -6.91 0.46 15.21
N MET A 122 -7.89 -0.03 15.98
CA MET A 122 -8.77 -1.11 15.52
C MET A 122 -9.48 -0.78 14.19
N ALA A 123 -9.95 0.45 14.06
CA ALA A 123 -10.62 0.90 12.82
C ALA A 123 -9.67 0.87 11.63
N GLU A 124 -8.38 1.21 11.81
CA GLU A 124 -7.37 1.13 10.77
C GLU A 124 -7.09 -0.33 10.38
N CYS A 125 -6.96 -1.23 11.36
CA CYS A 125 -6.75 -2.64 11.11
C CYS A 125 -7.90 -3.25 10.29
N ILE A 126 -9.16 -2.99 10.67
CA ILE A 126 -10.34 -3.49 9.95
C ILE A 126 -10.41 -2.87 8.55
N SER A 127 -10.23 -1.55 8.43
CA SER A 127 -10.30 -0.86 7.14
C SER A 127 -9.18 -1.29 6.19
N SER A 128 -8.02 -1.70 6.72
CA SER A 128 -6.90 -2.20 5.90
C SER A 128 -7.27 -3.47 5.12
N PHE A 129 -8.09 -4.35 5.67
CA PHE A 129 -8.59 -5.52 4.95
C PHE A 129 -9.44 -5.12 3.75
N PHE A 130 -10.43 -4.25 3.95
CA PHE A 130 -11.31 -3.79 2.85
C PHE A 130 -10.55 -2.93 1.84
N GLY A 131 -9.68 -2.02 2.30
CA GLY A 131 -8.79 -1.25 1.44
C GLY A 131 -7.84 -2.14 0.64
N GLY A 132 -7.29 -3.17 1.28
CA GLY A 132 -6.47 -4.20 0.66
C GLY A 132 -7.20 -4.94 -0.46
N LEU A 133 -8.47 -5.34 -0.24
CA LEU A 133 -9.32 -5.97 -1.26
C LEU A 133 -9.55 -5.03 -2.45
N ILE A 134 -9.99 -3.79 -2.20
CA ILE A 134 -10.30 -2.84 -3.26
C ILE A 134 -9.04 -2.53 -4.09
N LEU A 135 -7.91 -2.19 -3.43
CA LEU A 135 -6.65 -1.95 -4.12
C LEU A 135 -6.14 -3.19 -4.86
N GLY A 136 -6.34 -4.38 -4.30
CA GLY A 136 -6.02 -5.64 -4.96
C GLY A 136 -6.83 -5.85 -6.25
N ILE A 137 -8.14 -5.62 -6.22
CA ILE A 137 -9.01 -5.69 -7.40
C ILE A 137 -8.58 -4.68 -8.48
N VAL A 138 -8.32 -3.43 -8.06
CA VAL A 138 -7.93 -2.39 -9.01
C VAL A 138 -6.55 -2.69 -9.59
N ALA A 139 -5.57 -3.11 -8.77
CA ALA A 139 -4.24 -3.49 -9.24
C ALA A 139 -4.29 -4.71 -10.19
N TYR A 140 -5.13 -5.70 -9.90
CA TYR A 140 -5.35 -6.84 -10.79
C TYR A 140 -5.84 -6.42 -12.18
N ASN A 141 -6.78 -5.47 -12.25
CA ASN A 141 -7.35 -4.98 -13.50
C ASN A 141 -6.43 -4.02 -14.25
N THR A 142 -5.77 -3.09 -13.54
CA THR A 142 -4.90 -2.07 -14.15
C THR A 142 -3.49 -2.56 -14.43
N ARG A 143 -3.09 -3.67 -13.80
CA ARG A 143 -1.72 -4.22 -13.86
C ARG A 143 -0.66 -3.19 -13.44
N SER A 144 -0.98 -2.33 -12.46
CA SER A 144 -0.07 -1.28 -11.98
C SER A 144 -0.17 -1.12 -10.46
N ILE A 145 0.97 -0.84 -9.83
CA ILE A 145 1.07 -0.53 -8.39
C ILE A 145 0.97 0.98 -8.10
N PHE A 146 1.16 1.83 -9.11
CA PHE A 146 1.27 3.28 -8.87
C PHE A 146 -0.02 3.93 -8.37
N GLY A 147 -1.17 3.39 -8.74
CA GLY A 147 -2.43 3.89 -8.21
C GLY A 147 -2.59 3.60 -6.71
N GLY A 148 -2.20 2.41 -6.27
CA GLY A 148 -2.16 2.07 -4.84
C GLY A 148 -1.16 2.94 -4.08
N LEU A 149 0.03 3.14 -4.65
CA LEU A 149 1.05 4.04 -4.09
C LEU A 149 0.49 5.47 -3.92
N MET A 150 -0.21 6.01 -4.93
CA MET A 150 -0.85 7.32 -4.86
C MET A 150 -1.87 7.40 -3.72
N VAL A 151 -2.67 6.35 -3.52
CA VAL A 151 -3.65 6.30 -2.42
C VAL A 151 -2.94 6.28 -1.07
N HIS A 152 -1.92 5.44 -0.89
CA HIS A 152 -1.18 5.35 0.37
C HIS A 152 -0.47 6.66 0.73
N VAL A 153 0.25 7.24 -0.22
CA VAL A 153 0.92 8.54 -0.01
C VAL A 153 -0.11 9.65 0.27
N GLY A 154 -1.22 9.67 -0.48
CA GLY A 154 -2.26 10.68 -0.28
C GLY A 154 -3.05 10.55 1.03
N ILE A 155 -3.05 9.35 1.67
CA ILE A 155 -3.65 9.14 3.00
C ILE A 155 -2.64 9.50 4.11
N ALA A 156 -1.35 9.27 3.87
CA ALA A 156 -0.30 9.42 4.88
C ALA A 156 0.13 10.88 5.11
N TRP A 157 -0.08 11.75 4.12
CA TRP A 157 0.28 13.16 4.10
C TRP A 157 -0.95 14.05 4.02
#